data_ccb7a198bd835920bd8a4e1d2ece86c0
#
_entry.id   ccb7a198bd835920bd8a4e1d2ece86c0
#
_cell.length_a   1.000
_cell.length_b   1.000
_cell.length_c   1.000
_cell.angle_alpha   90.00
_cell.angle_beta   90.00
_cell.angle_gamma   90.00
#
_symmetry.space_group_name_H-M   'P 1'
#
loop_
_entity.id
_entity.type
_entity.pdbx_description
1 polymer ?
#
loop_
_entity_poly.entity_id
_entity_poly.type
_entity_poly.pdbx_seq_one_letter_code
_entity_poly.pdbx_strand_id
1 'polypeptide(L)'
;MSDTRLSGKVQTVLGLIEPEQLGVTLPHEHFLIDQTLGGVFFVEPENLSERALAYQPVSLENLTWVRYHTKDSLDNQILDSIDTAVAEATLFKLEGGASIVDQTNRGLGRDPLALARISRATGLNIIMGSGYYADSPKTHDKVAAMSEEAMAEEIVADFIRGADGTGIRAGIIGELGCSWPLKPNEAKGLRAGAIAQQALGAGMNIHPGRNDRAPLEIVDILSSAGVALDRVVISHMDRCGYSLDTRLELLKAGCYIEYDLFGFEGYYPARVALAEGTLPDCPNDVGRIKEILDLIERGYAGNVLLSHDIGMKVMLTKYGGWGYAHLLREVVPVMRLYGIGEEHIETMMVDNPRRLLTLQ
;
A
#
# COMPACT_ATOMS: atom_id res chain seq x y z
N MET A 1 -7.53 24.27 12.63
CA MET A 1 -6.27 24.78 13.19
C MET A 1 -5.28 23.64 13.10
N SER A 2 -4.21 23.77 12.29
CA SER A 2 -3.13 22.79 12.25
C SER A 2 -2.48 22.72 13.64
N ASP A 3 -2.32 21.52 14.20
CA ASP A 3 -1.54 21.33 15.43
C ASP A 3 -0.07 21.54 15.05
N THR A 4 0.46 22.74 15.29
CA THR A 4 1.84 23.14 14.95
C THR A 4 2.92 22.20 15.52
N ARG A 5 2.54 21.28 16.43
CA ARG A 5 3.43 20.27 17.00
C ARG A 5 3.69 19.11 16.05
N LEU A 6 2.86 18.91 15.02
CA LEU A 6 2.98 17.83 14.04
C LEU A 6 3.91 18.20 12.87
N SER A 7 3.95 19.50 12.50
CA SER A 7 4.75 19.98 11.36
C SER A 7 6.24 19.68 11.55
N GLY A 8 6.88 19.19 10.50
CA GLY A 8 8.29 18.80 10.47
C GLY A 8 8.58 17.46 11.15
N LYS A 9 7.59 16.70 11.58
CA LYS A 9 7.74 15.39 12.24
C LYS A 9 7.10 14.29 11.43
N VAL A 10 7.43 13.05 11.79
CA VAL A 10 6.75 11.85 11.29
C VAL A 10 5.94 11.24 12.42
N GLN A 11 4.67 10.95 12.16
CA GLN A 11 3.79 10.30 13.12
C GLN A 11 3.87 8.78 12.95
N THR A 12 4.37 8.10 13.99
CA THR A 12 4.32 6.64 14.10
C THR A 12 3.23 6.20 15.07
N VAL A 13 2.91 4.92 15.12
CA VAL A 13 1.96 4.34 16.09
C VAL A 13 2.43 4.47 17.55
N LEU A 14 3.71 4.76 17.79
CA LEU A 14 4.27 4.99 19.14
C LEU A 14 4.49 6.47 19.47
N GLY A 15 4.20 7.37 18.54
CA GLY A 15 4.36 8.81 18.72
C GLY A 15 5.18 9.47 17.59
N LEU A 16 5.51 10.72 17.81
CA LEU A 16 6.29 11.52 16.84
C LEU A 16 7.77 11.15 16.88
N ILE A 17 8.38 11.12 15.71
CA ILE A 17 9.84 10.96 15.53
C ILE A 17 10.37 12.06 14.62
N GLU A 18 11.69 12.28 14.66
CA GLU A 18 12.38 13.11 13.67
C GLU A 18 12.42 12.38 12.32
N PRO A 19 12.32 13.10 11.20
CA PRO A 19 12.34 12.49 9.86
C PRO A 19 13.56 11.61 9.60
N GLU A 20 14.72 11.97 10.15
CA GLU A 20 15.98 11.24 10.02
C GLU A 20 15.95 9.85 10.69
N GLN A 21 15.01 9.63 11.61
CA GLN A 21 14.85 8.35 12.31
C GLN A 21 14.08 7.32 11.48
N LEU A 22 13.47 7.71 10.34
CA LEU A 22 12.77 6.78 9.45
C LEU A 22 13.71 5.72 8.88
N GLY A 23 14.89 6.12 8.37
CA GLY A 23 15.82 5.20 7.72
C GLY A 23 15.20 4.48 6.52
N VAL A 24 15.66 3.27 6.23
CA VAL A 24 15.13 2.42 5.15
C VAL A 24 13.68 2.06 5.44
N THR A 25 12.80 2.45 4.52
CA THR A 25 11.35 2.41 4.72
C THR A 25 10.65 1.63 3.60
N LEU A 26 9.75 0.73 3.98
CA LEU A 26 8.76 0.13 3.08
C LEU A 26 7.47 0.97 3.16
N PRO A 27 7.10 1.71 2.12
CA PRO A 27 5.99 2.66 2.20
C PRO A 27 4.61 2.03 1.95
N HIS A 28 4.52 0.75 1.58
CA HIS A 28 3.26 0.08 1.33
C HIS A 28 3.28 -1.40 1.75
N GLU A 29 2.79 -1.67 2.95
CA GLU A 29 2.67 -3.04 3.48
C GLU A 29 1.40 -3.19 4.32
N HIS A 30 1.06 -4.45 4.66
CA HIS A 30 -0.02 -4.81 5.56
C HIS A 30 0.47 -5.86 6.56
N PHE A 31 0.41 -5.55 7.86
CA PHE A 31 0.74 -6.54 8.91
C PHE A 31 -0.43 -7.45 9.25
N LEU A 32 -1.58 -6.82 9.44
CA LEU A 32 -2.84 -7.49 9.73
C LEU A 32 -3.90 -6.92 8.79
N ILE A 33 -4.48 -7.79 7.99
CA ILE A 33 -5.47 -7.41 7.00
C ILE A 33 -6.51 -8.52 6.83
N ASP A 34 -7.75 -8.13 6.68
CA ASP A 34 -8.83 -9.01 6.22
C ASP A 34 -9.41 -8.48 4.90
N GLN A 35 -8.89 -8.98 3.80
CA GLN A 35 -9.35 -8.58 2.45
C GLN A 35 -10.80 -8.98 2.19
N THR A 36 -11.34 -9.95 2.93
CA THR A 36 -12.73 -10.39 2.78
C THR A 36 -13.74 -9.33 3.24
N LEU A 37 -13.30 -8.38 4.07
CA LEU A 37 -14.10 -7.22 4.47
C LEU A 37 -14.38 -6.28 3.30
N GLY A 38 -13.45 -6.15 2.36
CA GLY A 38 -13.63 -5.40 1.12
C GLY A 38 -14.70 -5.96 0.17
N GLY A 39 -15.18 -7.18 0.41
CA GLY A 39 -16.35 -7.77 -0.26
C GLY A 39 -16.17 -8.19 -1.72
N VAL A 40 -15.03 -7.90 -2.32
CA VAL A 40 -14.71 -8.19 -3.73
C VAL A 40 -13.55 -9.18 -3.90
N PHE A 41 -12.91 -9.58 -2.82
CA PHE A 41 -11.66 -10.33 -2.90
C PHE A 41 -11.84 -11.85 -2.78
N PHE A 42 -12.80 -12.35 -2.01
CA PHE A 42 -13.07 -13.78 -2.00
C PHE A 42 -14.16 -14.16 -2.99
N VAL A 43 -13.84 -15.06 -3.91
CA VAL A 43 -14.78 -15.62 -4.89
C VAL A 43 -14.76 -17.14 -4.75
N GLU A 44 -15.85 -17.69 -4.24
CA GLU A 44 -15.96 -19.14 -4.10
C GLU A 44 -15.91 -19.84 -5.48
N PRO A 45 -15.02 -20.83 -5.67
CA PRO A 45 -14.95 -21.59 -6.92
C PRO A 45 -16.26 -22.33 -7.23
N GLU A 46 -16.63 -22.37 -8.50
CA GLU A 46 -17.82 -23.13 -8.95
C GLU A 46 -17.59 -24.64 -8.89
N ASN A 47 -16.36 -25.08 -9.14
CA ASN A 47 -15.97 -26.48 -9.14
C ASN A 47 -15.86 -27.03 -7.71
N LEU A 48 -16.52 -28.14 -7.41
CA LEU A 48 -16.56 -28.76 -6.08
C LEU A 48 -15.16 -29.15 -5.55
N SER A 49 -14.24 -29.60 -6.40
CA SER A 49 -12.88 -29.95 -5.99
C SER A 49 -12.06 -28.73 -5.58
N GLU A 50 -12.22 -27.62 -6.28
CA GLU A 50 -11.57 -26.35 -5.95
C GLU A 50 -12.22 -25.68 -4.75
N ARG A 51 -13.56 -25.81 -4.61
CA ARG A 51 -14.29 -25.31 -3.43
C ARG A 51 -13.80 -25.95 -2.14
N ALA A 52 -13.45 -27.26 -2.17
CA ALA A 52 -12.83 -27.90 -1.02
C ALA A 52 -11.45 -27.32 -0.66
N LEU A 53 -10.67 -26.87 -1.65
CA LEU A 53 -9.38 -26.21 -1.43
C LEU A 53 -9.54 -24.75 -0.94
N ALA A 54 -10.59 -24.07 -1.37
CA ALA A 54 -10.84 -22.66 -1.05
C ALA A 54 -10.95 -22.37 0.46
N TYR A 55 -11.41 -23.34 1.24
CA TYR A 55 -11.59 -23.22 2.68
C TYR A 55 -10.51 -23.92 3.51
N GLN A 56 -9.49 -24.51 2.87
CA GLN A 56 -8.38 -25.12 3.59
C GLN A 56 -7.37 -24.05 4.05
N PRO A 57 -6.75 -24.23 5.21
CA PRO A 57 -5.60 -23.42 5.61
C PRO A 57 -4.48 -23.50 4.56
N VAL A 58 -3.77 -22.40 4.34
CA VAL A 58 -2.58 -22.38 3.47
C VAL A 58 -1.51 -23.29 4.05
N SER A 59 -1.06 -24.25 3.26
CA SER A 59 -0.03 -25.21 3.62
C SER A 59 0.85 -25.54 2.42
N LEU A 60 1.96 -26.21 2.64
CA LEU A 60 2.86 -26.64 1.56
C LEU A 60 2.13 -27.52 0.53
N GLU A 61 1.15 -28.30 0.97
CA GLU A 61 0.42 -29.26 0.14
C GLU A 61 -0.49 -28.58 -0.89
N ASN A 62 -1.08 -27.40 -0.55
CA ASN A 62 -1.97 -26.65 -1.45
C ASN A 62 -1.34 -25.36 -2.01
N LEU A 63 -0.08 -25.06 -1.67
CA LEU A 63 0.56 -23.79 -1.97
C LEU A 63 0.55 -23.45 -3.46
N THR A 64 0.81 -24.42 -4.33
CA THR A 64 0.79 -24.20 -5.79
C THR A 64 -0.60 -23.77 -6.25
N TRP A 65 -1.65 -24.41 -5.74
CA TRP A 65 -3.01 -24.01 -6.08
C TRP A 65 -3.31 -22.60 -5.57
N VAL A 66 -3.01 -22.29 -4.31
CA VAL A 66 -3.27 -20.98 -3.70
C VAL A 66 -2.58 -19.86 -4.47
N ARG A 67 -1.34 -20.05 -4.94
CA ARG A 67 -0.58 -19.04 -5.71
C ARG A 67 -1.30 -18.60 -7.00
N TYR A 68 -2.03 -19.49 -7.64
CA TYR A 68 -2.79 -19.20 -8.87
C TYR A 68 -4.28 -18.90 -8.61
N HIS A 69 -4.72 -19.05 -7.35
CA HIS A 69 -6.10 -18.86 -6.91
C HIS A 69 -6.16 -17.96 -5.67
N THR A 70 -5.37 -16.89 -5.67
CA THR A 70 -5.19 -16.04 -4.49
C THR A 70 -6.49 -15.46 -3.95
N LYS A 71 -7.46 -15.18 -4.82
CA LYS A 71 -8.80 -14.68 -4.45
C LYS A 71 -9.82 -15.79 -4.17
N ASP A 72 -9.48 -17.02 -4.50
CA ASP A 72 -10.36 -18.17 -4.30
C ASP A 72 -10.02 -18.93 -3.00
N SER A 73 -8.93 -18.59 -2.31
CA SER A 73 -8.52 -19.15 -1.01
C SER A 73 -8.83 -18.17 0.12
N LEU A 74 -9.81 -18.54 0.96
CA LEU A 74 -10.28 -17.68 2.04
C LEU A 74 -9.17 -17.42 3.09
N ASP A 75 -8.49 -18.46 3.53
CA ASP A 75 -7.43 -18.37 4.54
C ASP A 75 -6.24 -17.52 4.07
N ASN A 76 -5.95 -17.55 2.76
CA ASN A 76 -4.88 -16.76 2.16
C ASN A 76 -5.10 -15.24 2.28
N GLN A 77 -6.34 -14.78 2.33
CA GLN A 77 -6.72 -13.37 2.32
C GLN A 77 -6.79 -12.74 3.72
N ILE A 78 -6.44 -13.49 4.76
CA ILE A 78 -6.54 -13.03 6.15
C ILE A 78 -5.18 -13.15 6.83
N LEU A 79 -4.58 -12.02 7.15
CA LEU A 79 -3.42 -11.92 8.02
C LEU A 79 -3.90 -11.46 9.39
N ASP A 80 -3.94 -12.37 10.37
CA ASP A 80 -4.53 -12.15 11.70
C ASP A 80 -3.59 -12.48 12.86
N SER A 81 -2.36 -12.93 12.56
CA SER A 81 -1.42 -13.38 13.58
C SER A 81 -0.35 -12.34 13.89
N ILE A 82 -0.44 -11.69 15.05
CA ILE A 82 0.57 -10.75 15.55
C ILE A 82 1.95 -11.41 15.66
N ASP A 83 2.02 -12.66 16.14
CA ASP A 83 3.28 -13.37 16.27
C ASP A 83 3.94 -13.63 14.93
N THR A 84 3.15 -13.93 13.90
CA THR A 84 3.65 -14.06 12.52
C THR A 84 4.14 -12.71 11.99
N ALA A 85 3.36 -11.63 12.18
CA ALA A 85 3.75 -10.29 11.76
C ALA A 85 5.08 -9.85 12.44
N VAL A 86 5.25 -10.12 13.73
CA VAL A 86 6.51 -9.81 14.46
C VAL A 86 7.68 -10.62 13.89
N ALA A 87 7.49 -11.91 13.64
CA ALA A 87 8.56 -12.76 13.09
C ALA A 87 9.00 -12.28 11.69
N GLU A 88 8.04 -12.01 10.79
CA GLU A 88 8.29 -11.54 9.43
C GLU A 88 8.93 -10.14 9.42
N ALA A 89 8.42 -9.20 10.23
CA ALA A 89 8.97 -7.85 10.35
C ALA A 89 10.38 -7.85 10.95
N THR A 90 10.68 -8.79 11.85
CA THR A 90 12.02 -8.96 12.41
C THR A 90 13.05 -9.31 11.34
N LEU A 91 12.67 -10.09 10.32
CA LEU A 91 13.57 -10.38 9.19
C LEU A 91 13.97 -9.10 8.44
N PHE A 92 13.02 -8.20 8.19
CA PHE A 92 13.31 -6.90 7.58
C PHE A 92 14.24 -6.06 8.47
N LYS A 93 13.98 -6.03 9.78
CA LYS A 93 14.85 -5.33 10.74
C LYS A 93 16.28 -5.84 10.72
N LEU A 94 16.49 -7.15 10.65
CA LEU A 94 17.80 -7.79 10.61
C LEU A 94 18.59 -7.47 9.33
N GLU A 95 17.90 -7.20 8.22
CA GLU A 95 18.52 -6.76 6.95
C GLU A 95 18.79 -5.24 6.90
N GLY A 96 18.57 -4.51 8.00
CA GLY A 96 18.82 -3.07 8.08
C GLY A 96 17.60 -2.19 7.85
N GLY A 97 16.40 -2.77 7.72
CA GLY A 97 15.14 -2.04 7.66
C GLY A 97 14.85 -1.26 8.93
N ALA A 98 14.21 -0.11 8.80
CA ALA A 98 13.94 0.79 9.93
C ALA A 98 12.47 1.16 10.10
N SER A 99 11.72 1.30 9.02
CA SER A 99 10.33 1.74 9.06
C SER A 99 9.45 0.98 8.08
N ILE A 100 8.18 0.78 8.44
CA ILE A 100 7.15 0.18 7.57
C ILE A 100 5.89 1.03 7.68
N VAL A 101 5.29 1.35 6.54
CA VAL A 101 3.96 1.97 6.48
C VAL A 101 2.93 0.85 6.31
N ASP A 102 2.02 0.74 7.27
CA ASP A 102 0.86 -0.15 7.19
C ASP A 102 -0.30 0.61 6.57
N GLN A 103 -0.65 0.24 5.34
CA GLN A 103 -1.71 0.89 4.56
C GLN A 103 -3.11 0.32 4.86
N THR A 104 -3.21 -0.61 5.80
CA THR A 104 -4.50 -1.18 6.20
C THR A 104 -5.38 -0.12 6.85
N ASN A 105 -6.44 0.26 6.16
CA ASN A 105 -7.43 1.19 6.70
C ASN A 105 -8.64 0.44 7.31
N ARG A 106 -9.68 1.20 7.77
CA ARG A 106 -10.85 0.62 8.44
C ARG A 106 -11.65 -0.34 7.54
N GLY A 107 -11.58 -0.20 6.22
CA GLY A 107 -12.26 -1.10 5.26
C GLY A 107 -11.57 -2.47 5.10
N LEU A 108 -10.36 -2.60 5.61
CA LEU A 108 -9.50 -3.77 5.49
C LEU A 108 -9.16 -4.42 6.85
N GLY A 109 -9.81 -3.98 7.94
CA GLY A 109 -9.61 -4.60 9.25
C GLY A 109 -8.44 -4.03 10.06
N ARG A 110 -8.12 -2.74 9.93
CA ARG A 110 -7.09 -2.03 10.70
C ARG A 110 -7.16 -2.34 12.20
N ASP A 111 -6.01 -2.66 12.82
CA ASP A 111 -5.85 -2.84 14.26
C ASP A 111 -4.70 -1.98 14.82
N PRO A 112 -5.01 -0.74 15.32
CA PRO A 112 -3.99 0.15 15.85
C PRO A 112 -3.23 -0.41 17.05
N LEU A 113 -3.90 -1.17 17.93
CA LEU A 113 -3.28 -1.76 19.12
C LEU A 113 -2.27 -2.85 18.76
N ALA A 114 -2.61 -3.68 17.77
CA ALA A 114 -1.70 -4.69 17.27
C ALA A 114 -0.48 -4.05 16.58
N LEU A 115 -0.65 -3.01 15.76
CA LEU A 115 0.47 -2.29 15.14
C LEU A 115 1.43 -1.71 16.18
N ALA A 116 0.91 -1.12 17.28
CA ALA A 116 1.74 -0.63 18.37
C ALA A 116 2.48 -1.76 19.11
N ARG A 117 1.88 -2.97 19.23
CA ARG A 117 2.54 -4.15 19.79
C ARG A 117 3.66 -4.66 18.88
N ILE A 118 3.41 -4.74 17.57
CA ILE A 118 4.41 -5.16 16.57
C ILE A 118 5.58 -4.17 16.58
N SER A 119 5.32 -2.86 16.58
CA SER A 119 6.36 -1.82 16.63
C SER A 119 7.25 -1.97 17.88
N ARG A 120 6.66 -2.16 19.07
CA ARG A 120 7.43 -2.38 20.30
C ARG A 120 8.25 -3.67 20.30
N ALA A 121 7.70 -4.74 19.72
CA ALA A 121 8.36 -6.04 19.69
C ALA A 121 9.55 -6.07 18.73
N THR A 122 9.47 -5.37 17.60
CA THR A 122 10.48 -5.38 16.53
C THR A 122 11.47 -4.21 16.61
N GLY A 123 11.08 -3.12 17.28
CA GLY A 123 11.81 -1.86 17.25
C GLY A 123 11.78 -1.15 15.90
N LEU A 124 10.85 -1.50 15.02
CA LEU A 124 10.57 -0.78 13.78
C LEU A 124 9.65 0.40 14.04
N ASN A 125 9.87 1.49 13.33
CA ASN A 125 8.87 2.55 13.23
C ASN A 125 7.72 2.06 12.34
N ILE A 126 6.50 2.07 12.86
CA ILE A 126 5.32 1.72 12.07
C ILE A 126 4.49 2.98 11.89
N ILE A 127 4.18 3.32 10.65
CA ILE A 127 3.31 4.42 10.25
C ILE A 127 1.97 3.82 9.82
N MET A 128 0.88 4.24 10.42
CA MET A 128 -0.45 3.70 10.16
C MET A 128 -1.22 4.59 9.18
N GLY A 129 -1.90 3.95 8.23
CA GLY A 129 -2.79 4.61 7.29
C GLY A 129 -4.16 4.99 7.89
N SER A 130 -4.82 5.99 7.29
CA SER A 130 -6.20 6.35 7.56
C SER A 130 -6.92 6.78 6.30
N GLY A 131 -8.09 6.18 6.04
CA GLY A 131 -8.87 6.49 4.84
C GLY A 131 -9.99 5.49 4.61
N TYR A 132 -10.48 5.50 3.39
CA TYR A 132 -11.56 4.63 2.92
C TYR A 132 -11.09 3.81 1.72
N TYR A 133 -11.26 2.49 1.81
CA TYR A 133 -10.92 1.58 0.72
C TYR A 133 -11.99 1.58 -0.38
N ALA A 134 -11.76 0.80 -1.43
CA ALA A 134 -12.69 0.65 -2.55
C ALA A 134 -14.11 0.30 -2.09
N ASP A 135 -15.10 0.87 -2.78
CA ASP A 135 -16.52 0.72 -2.45
C ASP A 135 -16.99 -0.73 -2.56
N SER A 136 -17.40 -1.29 -1.46
CA SER A 136 -17.82 -2.68 -1.33
C SER A 136 -19.24 -2.79 -0.79
N PRO A 137 -19.93 -3.92 -1.02
CA PRO A 137 -21.27 -4.14 -0.47
C PRO A 137 -21.37 -3.97 1.05
N LYS A 138 -20.27 -4.22 1.79
CA LYS A 138 -20.24 -4.10 3.25
C LYS A 138 -20.12 -2.65 3.75
N THR A 139 -19.54 -1.77 2.95
CA THR A 139 -19.27 -0.37 3.34
C THR A 139 -20.13 0.63 2.59
N HIS A 140 -20.74 0.23 1.47
CA HIS A 140 -21.45 1.10 0.53
C HIS A 140 -22.45 2.04 1.20
N ASP A 141 -23.44 1.51 1.91
CA ASP A 141 -24.53 2.29 2.49
C ASP A 141 -24.01 3.29 3.54
N LYS A 142 -23.05 2.88 4.38
CA LYS A 142 -22.42 3.75 5.35
C LYS A 142 -21.71 4.93 4.68
N VAL A 143 -20.86 4.64 3.71
CA VAL A 143 -20.10 5.66 2.99
C VAL A 143 -21.02 6.55 2.15
N ALA A 144 -22.05 5.98 1.51
CA ALA A 144 -23.03 6.73 0.72
C ALA A 144 -23.77 7.78 1.59
N ALA A 145 -24.08 7.47 2.84
CA ALA A 145 -24.77 8.36 3.75
C ALA A 145 -23.90 9.49 4.35
N MET A 146 -22.57 9.40 4.23
CA MET A 146 -21.63 10.41 4.74
C MET A 146 -21.40 11.53 3.72
N SER A 147 -21.19 12.77 4.20
CA SER A 147 -20.65 13.85 3.36
C SER A 147 -19.12 13.75 3.27
N GLU A 148 -18.52 14.46 2.31
CA GLU A 148 -17.07 14.55 2.15
C GLU A 148 -16.40 15.16 3.37
N GLU A 149 -17.02 16.17 3.98
CA GLU A 149 -16.54 16.81 5.20
C GLU A 149 -16.56 15.85 6.39
N ALA A 150 -17.63 15.06 6.55
CA ALA A 150 -17.72 14.06 7.64
C ALA A 150 -16.66 12.96 7.49
N MET A 151 -16.40 12.51 6.25
CA MET A 151 -15.33 11.56 5.96
C MET A 151 -13.95 12.17 6.25
N ALA A 152 -13.73 13.43 5.85
CA ALA A 152 -12.49 14.17 6.13
C ALA A 152 -12.27 14.35 7.64
N GLU A 153 -13.33 14.70 8.39
CA GLU A 153 -13.26 14.84 9.86
C GLU A 153 -12.86 13.52 10.54
N GLU A 154 -13.33 12.36 10.05
CA GLU A 154 -12.88 11.05 10.55
C GLU A 154 -11.40 10.82 10.29
N ILE A 155 -10.89 11.15 9.09
CA ILE A 155 -9.46 11.03 8.76
C ILE A 155 -8.62 11.96 9.65
N VAL A 156 -9.00 13.24 9.76
CA VAL A 156 -8.30 14.22 10.60
C VAL A 156 -8.32 13.77 12.08
N ALA A 157 -9.45 13.20 12.55
CA ALA A 157 -9.55 12.68 13.90
C ALA A 157 -8.56 11.56 14.19
N ASP A 158 -8.32 10.67 13.23
CA ASP A 158 -7.33 9.58 13.36
C ASP A 158 -5.90 10.13 13.54
N PHE A 159 -5.55 11.27 12.91
CA PHE A 159 -4.26 11.94 13.09
C PHE A 159 -4.14 12.70 14.41
N ILE A 160 -5.20 13.35 14.86
CA ILE A 160 -5.15 14.26 16.02
C ILE A 160 -5.50 13.56 17.32
N ARG A 161 -6.56 12.73 17.33
CA ARG A 161 -7.08 12.05 18.51
C ARG A 161 -6.70 10.59 18.62
N GLY A 162 -6.35 9.97 17.47
CA GLY A 162 -6.07 8.55 17.36
C GLY A 162 -7.25 7.76 16.82
N ALA A 163 -6.91 6.67 16.15
CA ALA A 163 -7.83 5.79 15.44
C ALA A 163 -8.62 4.90 16.40
N ASP A 164 -9.87 4.63 16.04
CA ASP A 164 -10.73 3.61 16.66
C ASP A 164 -10.82 3.69 18.19
N GLY A 165 -10.70 4.91 18.74
CA GLY A 165 -10.76 5.17 20.19
C GLY A 165 -9.52 4.72 20.99
N THR A 166 -8.44 4.32 20.34
CA THR A 166 -7.23 3.78 20.97
C THR A 166 -6.22 4.84 21.40
N GLY A 167 -6.33 6.08 20.87
CA GLY A 167 -5.33 7.12 21.03
C GLY A 167 -4.09 6.95 20.14
N ILE A 168 -3.98 5.87 19.36
CA ILE A 168 -2.89 5.61 18.41
C ILE A 168 -3.19 6.35 17.12
N ARG A 169 -2.25 7.20 16.67
CA ARG A 169 -2.46 8.16 15.59
C ARG A 169 -1.99 7.62 14.25
N ALA A 170 -2.70 8.01 13.18
CA ALA A 170 -2.29 7.77 11.80
C ALA A 170 -1.19 8.76 11.38
N GLY A 171 -0.36 8.39 10.40
CA GLY A 171 0.73 9.18 9.87
C GLY A 171 0.69 9.40 8.35
N ILE A 172 -0.22 8.71 7.64
CA ILE A 172 -0.46 8.88 6.22
C ILE A 172 -1.95 8.76 5.91
N ILE A 173 -2.44 9.52 4.92
CA ILE A 173 -3.80 9.37 4.41
C ILE A 173 -3.79 8.24 3.39
N GLY A 174 -4.55 7.19 3.64
CA GLY A 174 -4.62 6.04 2.72
C GLY A 174 -4.54 4.70 3.45
N GLU A 175 -4.48 3.63 2.69
CA GLU A 175 -4.64 3.59 1.25
C GLU A 175 -6.09 3.98 0.85
N LEU A 176 -6.28 4.97 -0.04
CA LEU A 176 -7.60 5.31 -0.58
C LEU A 176 -7.88 4.43 -1.79
N GLY A 177 -8.90 3.58 -1.69
CA GLY A 177 -9.18 2.59 -2.71
C GLY A 177 -10.09 3.12 -3.83
N CYS A 178 -9.68 2.88 -5.08
CA CYS A 178 -10.44 3.22 -6.28
C CYS A 178 -10.56 2.01 -7.20
N SER A 179 -11.74 1.79 -7.75
CA SER A 179 -12.01 0.81 -8.79
C SER A 179 -11.98 1.44 -10.18
N TRP A 180 -12.12 0.62 -11.22
CA TRP A 180 -12.36 1.09 -12.57
C TRP A 180 -13.61 0.44 -13.16
N PRO A 181 -14.58 1.21 -13.68
CA PRO A 181 -14.70 2.69 -13.56
C PRO A 181 -14.80 3.17 -12.12
N LEU A 182 -14.35 4.40 -11.87
CA LEU A 182 -14.40 5.03 -10.55
C LEU A 182 -15.85 5.15 -10.06
N LYS A 183 -16.13 4.70 -8.85
CA LYS A 183 -17.47 4.75 -8.27
C LYS A 183 -17.71 6.07 -7.51
N PRO A 184 -18.98 6.51 -7.38
CA PRO A 184 -19.30 7.77 -6.69
C PRO A 184 -18.78 7.86 -5.26
N ASN A 185 -18.85 6.78 -4.47
CA ASN A 185 -18.34 6.75 -3.10
C ASN A 185 -16.81 6.85 -3.05
N GLU A 186 -16.11 6.28 -4.02
CA GLU A 186 -14.64 6.36 -4.13
C GLU A 186 -14.20 7.77 -4.51
N ALA A 187 -14.86 8.41 -5.49
CA ALA A 187 -14.61 9.80 -5.81
C ALA A 187 -14.87 10.75 -4.63
N LYS A 188 -15.90 10.44 -3.81
CA LYS A 188 -16.16 11.14 -2.55
C LYS A 188 -15.02 10.92 -1.54
N GLY A 189 -14.50 9.69 -1.44
CA GLY A 189 -13.33 9.35 -0.61
C GLY A 189 -12.08 10.13 -0.99
N LEU A 190 -11.81 10.29 -2.30
CA LEU A 190 -10.71 11.11 -2.81
C LEU A 190 -10.84 12.57 -2.40
N ARG A 191 -12.03 13.18 -2.55
CA ARG A 191 -12.25 14.57 -2.15
C ARG A 191 -12.21 14.77 -0.63
N ALA A 192 -12.70 13.81 0.14
CA ALA A 192 -12.51 13.81 1.60
C ALA A 192 -11.03 13.73 2.00
N GLY A 193 -10.26 12.87 1.33
CA GLY A 193 -8.79 12.81 1.48
C GLY A 193 -8.12 14.14 1.14
N ALA A 194 -8.58 14.83 0.09
CA ALA A 194 -8.07 16.15 -0.30
C ALA A 194 -8.29 17.21 0.81
N ILE A 195 -9.50 17.26 1.38
CA ILE A 195 -9.81 18.13 2.52
C ILE A 195 -8.90 17.81 3.72
N ALA A 196 -8.72 16.51 4.02
CA ALA A 196 -7.86 16.08 5.11
C ALA A 196 -6.39 16.42 4.87
N GLN A 197 -5.88 16.26 3.62
CA GLN A 197 -4.51 16.62 3.27
C GLN A 197 -4.24 18.11 3.50
N GLN A 198 -5.14 18.98 3.05
CA GLN A 198 -5.01 20.43 3.25
C GLN A 198 -5.01 20.83 4.72
N ALA A 199 -5.73 20.07 5.58
CA ALA A 199 -5.77 20.33 7.01
C ALA A 199 -4.53 19.82 7.76
N LEU A 200 -3.91 18.74 7.29
CA LEU A 200 -2.88 17.99 7.99
C LEU A 200 -1.47 18.19 7.42
N GLY A 201 -1.34 18.57 6.14
CA GLY A 201 -0.07 18.53 5.41
C GLY A 201 0.49 17.11 5.26
N ALA A 202 -0.34 16.08 5.31
CA ALA A 202 0.08 14.68 5.28
C ALA A 202 0.31 14.16 3.85
N GLY A 203 1.16 13.13 3.70
CA GLY A 203 1.22 12.33 2.48
C GLY A 203 -0.08 11.56 2.25
N MET A 204 -0.37 11.24 0.99
CA MET A 204 -1.57 10.53 0.58
C MET A 204 -1.19 9.37 -0.35
N ASN A 205 -1.69 8.16 -0.06
CA ASN A 205 -1.48 6.96 -0.86
C ASN A 205 -2.80 6.51 -1.48
N ILE A 206 -2.80 6.25 -2.80
CA ILE A 206 -3.99 5.92 -3.58
C ILE A 206 -3.81 4.59 -4.30
N HIS A 207 -4.76 3.68 -4.08
CA HIS A 207 -4.94 2.44 -4.83
C HIS A 207 -5.77 2.69 -6.09
N PRO A 208 -5.21 2.72 -7.31
CA PRO A 208 -5.98 2.97 -8.53
C PRO A 208 -6.66 1.70 -9.05
N GLY A 209 -7.75 1.86 -9.78
CA GLY A 209 -8.34 0.77 -10.56
C GLY A 209 -7.42 0.33 -11.70
N ARG A 210 -7.49 -0.94 -12.12
CA ARG A 210 -6.60 -1.55 -13.15
C ARG A 210 -6.99 -1.15 -14.56
N ASN A 211 -6.73 0.09 -14.90
CA ASN A 211 -6.89 0.65 -16.24
C ASN A 211 -5.93 1.81 -16.41
N ASP A 212 -5.35 1.94 -17.59
CA ASP A 212 -4.34 2.98 -17.89
C ASP A 212 -4.83 4.42 -17.65
N ARG A 213 -6.14 4.66 -17.73
CA ARG A 213 -6.75 5.96 -17.46
C ARG A 213 -7.09 6.22 -16.00
N ALA A 214 -7.20 5.16 -15.18
CA ALA A 214 -7.66 5.30 -13.80
C ALA A 214 -6.78 6.22 -12.94
N PRO A 215 -5.44 6.09 -12.92
CA PRO A 215 -4.60 6.98 -12.14
C PRO A 215 -4.64 8.44 -12.64
N LEU A 216 -4.83 8.68 -13.93
CA LEU A 216 -4.94 10.02 -14.48
C LEU A 216 -6.25 10.70 -14.05
N GLU A 217 -7.38 9.98 -14.08
CA GLU A 217 -8.68 10.48 -13.58
C GLU A 217 -8.59 10.83 -12.07
N ILE A 218 -7.90 10.00 -11.28
CA ILE A 218 -7.64 10.25 -9.86
C ILE A 218 -6.87 11.56 -9.66
N VAL A 219 -5.77 11.75 -10.41
CA VAL A 219 -4.93 12.94 -10.31
C VAL A 219 -5.70 14.20 -10.74
N ASP A 220 -6.55 14.11 -11.76
CA ASP A 220 -7.41 15.21 -12.19
C ASP A 220 -8.38 15.64 -11.08
N ILE A 221 -8.99 14.67 -10.36
CA ILE A 221 -9.88 14.94 -9.23
C ILE A 221 -9.11 15.61 -8.08
N LEU A 222 -7.95 15.07 -7.71
CA LEU A 222 -7.13 15.58 -6.61
C LEU A 222 -6.58 16.98 -6.91
N SER A 223 -6.08 17.19 -8.14
CA SER A 223 -5.60 18.50 -8.61
C SER A 223 -6.72 19.54 -8.58
N SER A 224 -7.91 19.19 -9.08
CA SER A 224 -9.09 20.07 -9.06
C SER A 224 -9.54 20.39 -7.63
N ALA A 225 -9.30 19.50 -6.67
CA ALA A 225 -9.57 19.70 -5.25
C ALA A 225 -8.45 20.48 -4.53
N GLY A 226 -7.38 20.89 -5.21
CA GLY A 226 -6.28 21.69 -4.65
C GLY A 226 -5.28 20.90 -3.80
N VAL A 227 -5.14 19.60 -4.06
CA VAL A 227 -4.18 18.72 -3.39
C VAL A 227 -2.75 19.08 -3.84
N ALA A 228 -1.80 19.07 -2.90
CA ALA A 228 -0.38 19.12 -3.19
C ALA A 228 0.08 17.78 -3.78
N LEU A 229 0.21 17.71 -5.13
CA LEU A 229 0.46 16.46 -5.85
C LEU A 229 1.85 15.87 -5.55
N ASP A 230 2.82 16.68 -5.14
CA ASP A 230 4.14 16.26 -4.66
C ASP A 230 4.09 15.51 -3.31
N ARG A 231 2.89 15.32 -2.77
CA ARG A 231 2.59 14.55 -1.57
C ARG A 231 1.61 13.40 -1.83
N VAL A 232 1.37 13.10 -3.10
CA VAL A 232 0.46 12.02 -3.53
C VAL A 232 1.29 10.86 -4.09
N VAL A 233 0.99 9.66 -3.64
CA VAL A 233 1.51 8.40 -4.17
C VAL A 233 0.40 7.71 -4.94
N ILE A 234 0.70 7.32 -6.16
CA ILE A 234 -0.12 6.37 -6.91
C ILE A 234 0.54 5.00 -6.82
N SER A 235 -0.12 4.09 -6.11
CA SER A 235 0.39 2.74 -5.83
C SER A 235 0.25 1.79 -7.00
N HIS A 236 0.93 0.64 -6.91
CA HIS A 236 0.79 -0.50 -7.81
C HIS A 236 1.08 -0.16 -9.28
N MET A 237 2.00 0.78 -9.54
CA MET A 237 2.32 1.19 -10.91
C MET A 237 3.13 0.13 -11.68
N ASP A 238 3.55 -0.92 -11.01
CA ASP A 238 4.14 -2.15 -11.56
C ASP A 238 3.13 -3.30 -11.73
N ARG A 239 1.85 -3.02 -11.52
CA ARG A 239 0.73 -3.93 -11.78
C ARG A 239 0.35 -3.90 -13.27
N CYS A 240 -0.28 -4.97 -13.76
CA CYS A 240 -0.80 -5.01 -15.13
C CYS A 240 -1.79 -3.86 -15.41
N GLY A 241 -1.77 -3.33 -16.62
CA GLY A 241 -2.72 -2.33 -17.11
C GLY A 241 -2.21 -0.88 -17.17
N TYR A 242 -0.95 -0.62 -16.79
CA TYR A 242 -0.38 0.73 -16.84
C TYR A 242 0.77 0.86 -17.84
N SER A 243 0.69 1.86 -18.72
CA SER A 243 1.72 2.15 -19.71
C SER A 243 2.85 3.03 -19.13
N LEU A 244 3.98 3.05 -19.82
CA LEU A 244 5.05 4.01 -19.50
C LEU A 244 4.56 5.47 -19.63
N ASP A 245 3.74 5.75 -20.63
CA ASP A 245 3.22 7.11 -20.85
C ASP A 245 2.39 7.58 -19.65
N THR A 246 1.51 6.75 -19.12
CA THR A 246 0.76 7.04 -17.90
C THR A 246 1.67 7.32 -16.71
N ARG A 247 2.68 6.47 -16.47
CA ARG A 247 3.66 6.70 -15.39
C ARG A 247 4.38 8.03 -15.57
N LEU A 248 4.79 8.38 -16.79
CA LEU A 248 5.45 9.66 -17.08
C LEU A 248 4.52 10.87 -16.89
N GLU A 249 3.23 10.75 -17.20
CA GLU A 249 2.26 11.82 -16.92
C GLU A 249 2.09 12.07 -15.43
N LEU A 250 1.99 11.01 -14.61
CA LEU A 250 1.94 11.12 -13.15
C LEU A 250 3.19 11.77 -12.56
N LEU A 251 4.36 11.37 -13.04
CA LEU A 251 5.65 11.92 -12.62
C LEU A 251 5.80 13.40 -13.01
N LYS A 252 5.36 13.79 -14.22
CA LYS A 252 5.31 15.20 -14.66
C LYS A 252 4.35 16.05 -13.84
N ALA A 253 3.25 15.46 -13.36
CA ALA A 253 2.32 16.12 -12.44
C ALA A 253 2.92 16.33 -11.04
N GLY A 254 4.05 15.69 -10.72
CA GLY A 254 4.75 15.79 -9.44
C GLY A 254 4.45 14.67 -8.46
N CYS A 255 3.58 13.73 -8.80
CA CYS A 255 3.24 12.59 -7.94
C CYS A 255 4.43 11.66 -7.72
N TYR A 256 4.41 10.94 -6.61
CA TYR A 256 5.16 9.70 -6.48
C TYR A 256 4.42 8.58 -7.18
N ILE A 257 5.18 7.66 -7.76
CA ILE A 257 4.69 6.35 -8.21
C ILE A 257 5.33 5.25 -7.38
N GLU A 258 4.58 4.20 -7.12
CA GLU A 258 5.03 3.12 -6.25
C GLU A 258 5.11 1.82 -7.03
N TYR A 259 6.30 1.22 -6.98
CA TYR A 259 6.58 -0.15 -7.39
C TYR A 259 6.50 -1.01 -6.15
N ASP A 260 5.36 -1.57 -5.90
CA ASP A 260 5.03 -2.24 -4.64
C ASP A 260 4.58 -3.70 -4.78
N LEU A 261 4.95 -4.33 -5.91
CA LEU A 261 4.71 -5.76 -6.10
C LEU A 261 6.02 -6.57 -6.19
N PHE A 262 7.12 -6.08 -5.59
CA PHE A 262 8.36 -6.84 -5.53
C PHE A 262 8.18 -8.19 -4.83
N GLY A 263 8.78 -9.25 -5.41
CA GLY A 263 8.58 -10.63 -5.00
C GLY A 263 7.45 -11.34 -5.74
N PHE A 264 6.54 -10.60 -6.38
CA PHE A 264 5.52 -11.21 -7.21
C PHE A 264 6.13 -11.60 -8.58
N GLU A 265 6.55 -12.88 -8.69
CA GLU A 265 7.25 -13.42 -9.86
C GLU A 265 6.33 -14.14 -10.85
N GLY A 266 5.04 -14.15 -10.57
CA GLY A 266 4.04 -14.79 -11.39
C GLY A 266 3.35 -13.85 -12.38
N TYR A 267 2.34 -14.36 -13.00
CA TYR A 267 1.34 -13.56 -13.70
C TYR A 267 0.10 -13.40 -12.82
N TYR A 268 -0.68 -12.37 -13.06
CA TYR A 268 -1.96 -12.21 -12.38
C TYR A 268 -2.89 -13.37 -12.74
N PRO A 269 -3.61 -13.97 -11.78
CA PRO A 269 -4.54 -15.06 -12.08
C PRO A 269 -5.51 -14.65 -13.19
N ALA A 270 -5.65 -15.51 -14.21
CA ALA A 270 -6.42 -15.19 -15.41
C ALA A 270 -7.87 -14.77 -15.09
N ARG A 271 -8.47 -15.37 -14.07
CA ARG A 271 -9.82 -15.02 -13.60
C ARG A 271 -9.94 -13.58 -13.10
N VAL A 272 -8.90 -13.09 -12.40
CA VAL A 272 -8.85 -11.72 -11.92
C VAL A 272 -8.67 -10.76 -13.10
N ALA A 273 -7.73 -11.06 -14.00
CA ALA A 273 -7.49 -10.24 -15.18
C ALA A 273 -8.74 -10.15 -16.07
N LEU A 274 -9.44 -11.27 -16.30
CA LEU A 274 -10.70 -11.29 -17.06
C LEU A 274 -11.81 -10.46 -16.39
N ALA A 275 -11.96 -10.55 -15.07
CA ALA A 275 -12.98 -9.79 -14.35
C ALA A 275 -12.75 -8.28 -14.43
N GLU A 276 -11.50 -7.86 -14.58
CA GLU A 276 -11.10 -6.45 -14.64
C GLU A 276 -10.84 -5.95 -16.07
N GLY A 277 -10.97 -6.85 -17.07
CA GLY A 277 -10.78 -6.50 -18.48
C GLY A 277 -9.32 -6.17 -18.84
N THR A 278 -8.35 -6.74 -18.10
CA THR A 278 -6.92 -6.54 -18.34
C THR A 278 -6.24 -7.82 -18.80
N LEU A 279 -5.02 -7.70 -19.32
CA LEU A 279 -4.15 -8.86 -19.54
C LEU A 279 -3.43 -9.24 -18.23
N PRO A 280 -3.12 -10.53 -18.01
CA PRO A 280 -2.42 -10.99 -16.80
C PRO A 280 -0.91 -10.68 -16.81
N ASP A 281 -0.46 -9.77 -17.65
CA ASP A 281 0.94 -9.42 -17.84
C ASP A 281 1.41 -8.50 -16.69
N CYS A 282 2.22 -9.04 -15.81
CA CYS A 282 2.79 -8.34 -14.67
C CYS A 282 4.31 -8.54 -14.70
N PRO A 283 5.14 -7.48 -14.59
CA PRO A 283 6.57 -7.65 -14.60
C PRO A 283 7.02 -8.48 -13.38
N ASN A 284 8.07 -9.28 -13.58
CA ASN A 284 8.83 -9.85 -12.47
C ASN A 284 9.82 -8.81 -11.90
N ASP A 285 10.56 -9.15 -10.84
CA ASP A 285 11.48 -8.21 -10.19
C ASP A 285 12.53 -7.64 -11.15
N VAL A 286 13.07 -8.47 -12.04
CA VAL A 286 14.02 -7.99 -13.07
C VAL A 286 13.34 -7.04 -14.06
N GLY A 287 12.09 -7.29 -14.41
CA GLY A 287 11.29 -6.37 -15.23
C GLY A 287 11.11 -5.03 -14.55
N ARG A 288 10.72 -5.03 -13.25
CA ARG A 288 10.58 -3.83 -12.42
C ARG A 288 11.88 -3.04 -12.33
N ILE A 289 13.02 -3.71 -12.09
CA ILE A 289 14.34 -3.08 -12.04
C ILE A 289 14.67 -2.37 -13.34
N LYS A 290 14.38 -2.97 -14.50
CA LYS A 290 14.62 -2.35 -15.81
C LYS A 290 13.73 -1.12 -16.05
N GLU A 291 12.47 -1.18 -15.66
CA GLU A 291 11.55 -0.04 -15.72
C GLU A 291 12.03 1.10 -14.82
N ILE A 292 12.45 0.80 -13.60
CA ILE A 292 13.00 1.77 -12.65
C ILE A 292 14.29 2.40 -13.19
N LEU A 293 15.16 1.60 -13.81
CA LEU A 293 16.39 2.12 -14.44
C LEU A 293 16.07 3.14 -15.54
N ASP A 294 15.10 2.85 -16.42
CA ASP A 294 14.62 3.80 -17.45
C ASP A 294 14.08 5.11 -16.80
N LEU A 295 13.35 5.01 -15.69
CA LEU A 295 12.86 6.17 -14.96
C LEU A 295 13.99 6.99 -14.30
N ILE A 296 15.02 6.32 -13.76
CA ILE A 296 16.22 6.97 -13.22
C ILE A 296 16.97 7.73 -14.34
N GLU A 297 17.18 7.10 -15.49
CA GLU A 297 17.82 7.73 -16.67
C GLU A 297 17.06 8.97 -17.18
N ARG A 298 15.74 9.01 -16.97
CA ARG A 298 14.87 10.15 -17.26
C ARG A 298 14.84 11.21 -16.14
N GLY A 299 15.54 10.99 -15.01
CA GLY A 299 15.62 11.93 -13.90
C GLY A 299 14.53 11.84 -12.85
N TYR A 300 13.77 10.73 -12.79
CA TYR A 300 12.63 10.56 -11.90
C TYR A 300 12.90 9.72 -10.64
N ALA A 301 14.16 9.40 -10.32
CA ALA A 301 14.50 8.67 -9.09
C ALA A 301 13.86 9.28 -7.84
N GLY A 302 13.77 10.63 -7.80
CA GLY A 302 13.18 11.39 -6.70
C GLY A 302 11.68 11.21 -6.49
N ASN A 303 10.98 10.48 -7.38
CA ASN A 303 9.53 10.27 -7.32
C ASN A 303 9.13 8.79 -7.36
N VAL A 304 10.09 7.87 -7.20
CA VAL A 304 9.84 6.42 -7.17
C VAL A 304 9.92 5.91 -5.75
N LEU A 305 8.96 5.07 -5.35
CA LEU A 305 8.90 4.36 -4.07
C LEU A 305 8.91 2.85 -4.32
N LEU A 306 9.44 2.06 -3.36
CA LEU A 306 9.61 0.61 -3.49
C LEU A 306 9.01 -0.12 -2.29
N SER A 307 8.14 -1.12 -2.53
CA SER A 307 7.55 -1.96 -1.50
C SER A 307 7.13 -3.34 -2.03
N HIS A 308 6.30 -4.09 -1.28
CA HIS A 308 5.87 -5.44 -1.66
C HIS A 308 4.35 -5.61 -1.69
N ASP A 309 3.59 -4.73 -1.03
CA ASP A 309 2.14 -4.86 -0.83
C ASP A 309 1.78 -6.24 -0.26
N ILE A 310 2.49 -6.66 0.80
CA ILE A 310 2.21 -7.95 1.45
C ILE A 310 0.86 -7.90 2.13
N GLY A 311 -0.13 -8.51 1.50
CA GLY A 311 -1.50 -8.57 2.00
C GLY A 311 -2.08 -9.99 2.03
N MET A 312 -1.27 -11.03 1.75
CA MET A 312 -1.72 -12.42 1.68
C MET A 312 -0.71 -13.38 2.31
N LYS A 313 -1.21 -14.51 2.85
CA LYS A 313 -0.35 -15.53 3.51
C LYS A 313 0.74 -16.07 2.59
N VAL A 314 0.44 -16.34 1.34
CA VAL A 314 1.42 -16.88 0.36
C VAL A 314 2.58 -15.94 0.09
N MET A 315 2.50 -14.67 0.48
CA MET A 315 3.58 -13.68 0.34
C MET A 315 4.56 -13.71 1.52
N LEU A 316 4.15 -14.26 2.67
CA LEU A 316 4.97 -14.35 3.88
C LEU A 316 5.96 -15.53 3.80
N THR A 317 7.17 -15.37 4.35
CA THR A 317 8.20 -16.43 4.37
C THR A 317 7.73 -17.69 5.09
N LYS A 318 6.90 -17.54 6.12
CA LYS A 318 6.26 -18.64 6.85
C LYS A 318 5.50 -19.60 5.93
N TYR A 319 4.94 -19.10 4.83
CA TYR A 319 4.16 -19.89 3.87
C TYR A 319 4.89 -20.07 2.52
N GLY A 320 6.20 -19.83 2.49
CA GLY A 320 7.02 -19.99 1.29
C GLY A 320 6.96 -18.81 0.32
N GLY A 321 6.55 -17.64 0.79
CA GLY A 321 6.63 -16.37 0.08
C GLY A 321 7.97 -15.67 0.28
N TRP A 322 8.03 -14.41 -0.10
CA TRP A 322 9.26 -13.59 -0.10
C TRP A 322 9.44 -12.77 1.19
N GLY A 323 8.35 -12.34 1.85
CA GLY A 323 8.37 -11.58 3.10
C GLY A 323 8.90 -10.14 2.96
N TYR A 324 8.82 -9.36 4.04
CA TYR A 324 9.21 -7.94 4.06
C TYR A 324 10.71 -7.68 3.83
N ALA A 325 11.56 -8.68 4.01
CA ALA A 325 13.01 -8.50 3.82
C ALA A 325 13.47 -8.61 2.36
N HIS A 326 12.59 -9.00 1.45
CA HIS A 326 12.93 -9.36 0.07
C HIS A 326 13.64 -8.24 -0.70
N LEU A 327 13.13 -7.00 -0.62
CA LEU A 327 13.78 -5.86 -1.27
C LEU A 327 15.25 -5.74 -0.87
N LEU A 328 15.55 -5.77 0.44
CA LEU A 328 16.91 -5.59 0.93
C LEU A 328 17.81 -6.80 0.65
N ARG A 329 17.27 -8.01 0.82
CA ARG A 329 18.02 -9.25 0.72
C ARG A 329 18.30 -9.67 -0.73
N GLU A 330 17.29 -9.57 -1.60
CA GLU A 330 17.33 -10.14 -2.95
C GLU A 330 17.35 -9.07 -4.03
N VAL A 331 16.49 -8.04 -3.95
CA VAL A 331 16.27 -7.07 -5.03
C VAL A 331 17.39 -6.03 -5.11
N VAL A 332 17.79 -5.43 -3.99
CA VAL A 332 18.85 -4.41 -3.95
C VAL A 332 20.17 -4.94 -4.52
N PRO A 333 20.65 -6.17 -4.18
CA PRO A 333 21.81 -6.74 -4.84
C PRO A 333 21.68 -6.84 -6.38
N VAL A 334 20.49 -7.18 -6.89
CA VAL A 334 20.22 -7.25 -8.33
C VAL A 334 20.18 -5.85 -8.95
N MET A 335 19.60 -4.84 -8.28
CA MET A 335 19.65 -3.44 -8.72
C MET A 335 21.08 -2.97 -8.96
N ARG A 336 22.01 -3.28 -8.04
CA ARG A 336 23.44 -2.97 -8.18
C ARG A 336 24.05 -3.65 -9.41
N LEU A 337 23.69 -4.90 -9.69
CA LEU A 337 24.15 -5.61 -10.91
C LEU A 337 23.66 -4.96 -12.20
N TYR A 338 22.48 -4.32 -12.17
CA TYR A 338 21.94 -3.53 -13.29
C TYR A 338 22.50 -2.10 -13.35
N GLY A 339 23.42 -1.72 -12.45
CA GLY A 339 24.09 -0.43 -12.45
C GLY A 339 23.34 0.69 -11.73
N ILE A 340 22.31 0.38 -10.95
CA ILE A 340 21.65 1.38 -10.10
C ILE A 340 22.59 1.67 -8.92
N GLY A 341 23.05 2.93 -8.82
CA GLY A 341 23.98 3.38 -7.79
C GLY A 341 23.33 3.53 -6.41
N GLU A 342 24.16 3.48 -5.34
CA GLU A 342 23.71 3.59 -3.96
C GLU A 342 22.90 4.89 -3.72
N GLU A 343 23.29 5.99 -4.36
CA GLU A 343 22.55 7.26 -4.26
C GLU A 343 21.09 7.17 -4.70
N HIS A 344 20.81 6.39 -5.76
CA HIS A 344 19.44 6.18 -6.23
C HIS A 344 18.68 5.22 -5.33
N ILE A 345 19.35 4.16 -4.83
CA ILE A 345 18.76 3.22 -3.86
C ILE A 345 18.39 3.99 -2.58
N GLU A 346 19.30 4.80 -2.04
CA GLU A 346 19.04 5.65 -0.86
C GLU A 346 17.90 6.64 -1.12
N THR A 347 17.90 7.28 -2.30
CA THR A 347 16.82 8.20 -2.69
C THR A 347 15.46 7.50 -2.64
N MET A 348 15.32 6.32 -3.24
CA MET A 348 14.04 5.61 -3.33
C MET A 348 13.59 4.97 -2.02
N MET A 349 14.53 4.50 -1.18
CA MET A 349 14.20 3.74 0.03
C MET A 349 14.27 4.58 1.33
N VAL A 350 14.91 5.75 1.31
CA VAL A 350 15.10 6.60 2.49
C VAL A 350 14.57 8.01 2.26
N ASP A 351 15.08 8.72 1.24
CA ASP A 351 14.78 10.14 1.07
C ASP A 351 13.36 10.41 0.59
N ASN A 352 12.87 9.64 -0.40
CA ASN A 352 11.50 9.78 -0.90
C ASN A 352 10.47 9.46 0.19
N PRO A 353 10.55 8.32 0.91
CA PRO A 353 9.65 8.05 2.03
C PRO A 353 9.73 9.13 3.12
N ARG A 354 10.95 9.64 3.43
CA ARG A 354 11.13 10.70 4.43
C ARG A 354 10.42 11.97 4.02
N ARG A 355 10.55 12.43 2.78
CA ARG A 355 9.84 13.61 2.27
C ARG A 355 8.33 13.44 2.30
N LEU A 356 7.84 12.25 1.86
CA LEU A 356 6.42 11.94 1.82
C LEU A 356 5.78 11.91 3.21
N LEU A 357 6.44 11.28 4.19
CA LEU A 357 5.87 10.99 5.51
C LEU A 357 6.07 12.13 6.52
N THR A 358 6.95 13.09 6.24
CA THR A 358 7.12 14.28 7.09
C THR A 358 5.90 15.19 6.95
N LEU A 359 5.16 15.43 8.02
CA LEU A 359 3.99 16.30 8.06
C LEU A 359 4.40 17.76 7.86
N GLN A 360 3.58 18.54 7.14
CA GLN A 360 3.86 19.96 6.82
C GLN A 360 2.99 20.93 7.61
#